data_6deceab6701fe65a409b9a0fda80c132
#
_entry.id   6deceab6701fe65a409b9a0fda80c132
#
_cell.length_a   1.000
_cell.length_b   1.000
_cell.length_c   1.000
_cell.angle_alpha   90.00
_cell.angle_beta   90.00
_cell.angle_gamma   90.00
#
_symmetry.space_group_name_H-M   'P 1'
#
loop_
_entity.id
_entity.type
_entity.pdbx_description
1 polymer ?
#
loop_
_entity_poly.entity_id
_entity_poly.type
_entity_poly.pdbx_seq_one_letter_code
_entity_poly.pdbx_strand_id
1 'polypeptide(L)'
;VNRAIIRLVLAIFIVNIAVNVVWAEEYHLDSGDVLTIGVWGYEELEIKEVAIRPDGRFAFPIVGEVQAAGLSTGQLTDVLKKGLSDYIKDPKVSINIAKLHTTRVYVLGEVAKPGMYELEKQHNLLDALGAAGSYTQKAAKKKVYIIRKDQTSTPIKVNLMNIWEKGDMTQNYALGNGDVVYLSGNGKIRFASDILPWISATYQINRIEDN
;
A
#
# COMPACT_ATOMS: atom_id res chain seq x y z
N VAL A 1 28.91 -32.59 38.48
CA VAL A 1 28.30 -32.14 37.20
C VAL A 1 29.41 -31.98 36.20
N ASN A 2 29.38 -32.71 35.09
CA ASN A 2 30.48 -32.88 34.15
C ASN A 2 30.70 -31.57 33.36
N ARG A 3 31.86 -30.92 33.48
CA ARG A 3 32.22 -29.63 32.80
C ARG A 3 32.00 -29.70 31.28
N ALA A 4 32.05 -30.89 30.69
CA ALA A 4 31.76 -31.13 29.29
C ALA A 4 30.26 -30.92 28.96
N ILE A 5 29.34 -31.36 29.84
CA ILE A 5 27.89 -31.20 29.68
C ILE A 5 27.51 -29.71 29.76
N ILE A 6 28.12 -28.97 30.69
CA ILE A 6 27.86 -27.53 30.84
C ILE A 6 28.34 -26.77 29.57
N ARG A 7 29.49 -27.14 29.01
CA ARG A 7 30.00 -26.54 27.77
C ARG A 7 29.13 -26.87 26.57
N LEU A 8 28.60 -28.10 26.49
CA LEU A 8 27.70 -28.50 25.44
C LEU A 8 26.35 -27.78 25.51
N VAL A 9 25.81 -27.62 26.72
CA VAL A 9 24.54 -26.87 26.96
C VAL A 9 24.74 -25.39 26.66
N LEU A 10 25.88 -24.80 27.03
CA LEU A 10 26.20 -23.41 26.71
C LEU A 10 26.37 -23.20 25.19
N ALA A 11 27.01 -24.16 24.49
CA ALA A 11 27.16 -24.10 23.04
C ALA A 11 25.82 -24.21 22.30
N ILE A 12 24.90 -25.05 22.79
CA ILE A 12 23.55 -25.20 22.24
C ILE A 12 22.73 -23.92 22.53
N PHE A 13 22.94 -23.25 23.66
CA PHE A 13 22.27 -21.99 23.99
C PHE A 13 22.75 -20.82 23.12
N ILE A 14 24.04 -20.80 22.74
CA ILE A 14 24.61 -19.77 21.84
C ILE A 14 24.17 -19.96 20.40
N VAL A 15 23.93 -21.21 19.94
CA VAL A 15 23.45 -21.49 18.58
C VAL A 15 21.96 -21.14 18.40
N ASN A 16 21.17 -21.06 19.52
CA ASN A 16 19.76 -20.68 19.44
C ASN A 16 19.49 -19.16 19.49
N ILE A 17 20.52 -18.32 19.59
CA ILE A 17 20.39 -16.89 19.23
C ILE A 17 20.60 -16.80 17.70
N ALA A 18 19.80 -17.51 16.94
CA ALA A 18 19.55 -17.17 15.56
C ALA A 18 18.91 -15.78 15.60
N VAL A 19 19.72 -14.77 15.32
CA VAL A 19 19.28 -13.39 15.13
C VAL A 19 18.20 -13.46 14.08
N ASN A 20 16.94 -13.42 14.49
CA ASN A 20 15.86 -13.11 13.59
C ASN A 20 16.12 -11.67 13.13
N VAL A 21 16.92 -11.53 12.09
CA VAL A 21 17.03 -10.26 11.37
C VAL A 21 15.66 -10.06 10.76
N VAL A 22 14.83 -9.29 11.44
CA VAL A 22 13.61 -8.76 10.85
C VAL A 22 14.10 -7.80 9.79
N TRP A 23 14.12 -8.25 8.55
CA TRP A 23 14.29 -7.37 7.42
C TRP A 23 13.07 -6.47 7.41
N ALA A 24 13.24 -5.20 7.73
CA ALA A 24 12.20 -4.22 7.42
C ALA A 24 12.00 -4.28 5.90
N GLU A 25 10.77 -4.58 5.47
CA GLU A 25 10.43 -4.60 4.05
C GLU A 25 10.72 -3.20 3.48
N GLU A 26 11.65 -3.13 2.54
CA GLU A 26 12.04 -1.87 1.93
C GLU A 26 10.86 -1.34 1.10
N TYR A 27 10.51 -0.07 1.31
CA TYR A 27 9.42 0.55 0.54
C TYR A 27 9.83 0.65 -0.93
N HIS A 28 8.98 0.14 -1.81
CA HIS A 28 9.10 0.31 -3.25
C HIS A 28 8.13 1.40 -3.71
N LEU A 29 8.66 2.33 -4.48
CA LEU A 29 7.91 3.45 -5.04
C LEU A 29 6.76 2.95 -5.91
N ASP A 30 5.62 3.66 -5.86
CA ASP A 30 4.45 3.34 -6.68
C ASP A 30 3.96 4.56 -7.45
N SER A 31 3.12 4.31 -8.45
CA SER A 31 2.47 5.37 -9.22
C SER A 31 1.61 6.24 -8.31
N GLY A 32 1.79 7.56 -8.40
CA GLY A 32 1.13 8.53 -7.53
C GLY A 32 1.98 8.99 -6.34
N ASP A 33 3.09 8.32 -6.03
CA ASP A 33 4.06 8.85 -5.06
C ASP A 33 4.64 10.16 -5.58
N VAL A 34 4.89 11.09 -4.68
CA VAL A 34 5.52 12.38 -4.98
C VAL A 34 6.91 12.40 -4.39
N LEU A 35 7.89 12.69 -5.24
CA LEU A 35 9.31 12.70 -4.88
C LEU A 35 9.86 14.12 -4.83
N THR A 36 10.81 14.34 -3.91
CA THR A 36 11.74 15.46 -3.92
C THR A 36 13.11 14.91 -4.30
N ILE A 37 13.75 15.50 -5.31
CA ILE A 37 15.04 15.05 -5.83
C ILE A 37 16.00 16.21 -5.83
N GLY A 38 17.18 16.05 -5.21
CA GLY A 38 18.26 17.03 -5.21
C GLY A 38 19.53 16.45 -5.78
N VAL A 39 20.30 17.29 -6.50
CA VAL A 39 21.64 16.97 -6.98
C VAL A 39 22.59 17.98 -6.36
N TRP A 40 23.52 17.52 -5.51
CA TRP A 40 24.42 18.39 -4.80
C TRP A 40 25.31 19.23 -5.74
N GLY A 41 25.26 20.55 -5.54
CA GLY A 41 26.00 21.51 -6.35
C GLY A 41 25.30 21.93 -7.64
N TYR A 42 24.07 21.46 -7.89
CA TYR A 42 23.29 21.74 -9.10
C TYR A 42 21.84 22.06 -8.74
N GLU A 43 21.59 23.30 -8.27
CA GLU A 43 20.24 23.74 -7.87
C GLU A 43 19.24 23.72 -9.03
N GLU A 44 19.71 23.90 -10.26
CA GLU A 44 18.93 23.84 -11.48
C GLU A 44 18.38 22.44 -11.81
N LEU A 45 18.93 21.39 -11.17
CA LEU A 45 18.46 20.01 -11.28
C LEU A 45 17.60 19.60 -10.08
N GLU A 46 17.36 20.51 -9.13
CA GLU A 46 16.49 20.23 -8.00
C GLU A 46 15.03 20.16 -8.45
N ILE A 47 14.35 19.08 -8.03
CA ILE A 47 12.91 18.92 -8.19
C ILE A 47 12.28 18.87 -6.80
N LYS A 48 11.51 19.90 -6.45
CA LYS A 48 10.84 19.98 -5.14
C LYS A 48 9.70 19.00 -5.01
N GLU A 49 8.91 18.83 -6.07
CA GLU A 49 7.81 17.88 -6.12
C GLU A 49 7.65 17.35 -7.57
N VAL A 50 7.73 16.03 -7.73
CA VAL A 50 7.38 15.34 -8.96
C VAL A 50 6.59 14.08 -8.64
N ALA A 51 5.42 13.95 -9.24
CA ALA A 51 4.60 12.75 -9.10
C ALA A 51 5.07 11.66 -10.06
N ILE A 52 5.12 10.43 -9.57
CA ILE A 52 5.28 9.25 -10.44
C ILE A 52 3.97 9.05 -11.19
N ARG A 53 4.04 9.09 -12.52
CA ARG A 53 2.86 8.96 -13.39
C ARG A 53 2.28 7.53 -13.34
N PRO A 54 1.04 7.33 -13.86
CA PRO A 54 0.41 6.00 -13.93
C PRO A 54 1.21 4.95 -14.71
N ASP A 55 2.11 5.38 -15.64
CA ASP A 55 3.02 4.49 -16.34
C ASP A 55 4.26 4.10 -15.51
N GLY A 56 4.33 4.53 -14.24
CA GLY A 56 5.42 4.26 -13.32
C GLY A 56 6.67 5.12 -13.54
N ARG A 57 6.61 6.16 -14.38
CA ARG A 57 7.74 7.00 -14.76
C ARG A 57 7.56 8.44 -14.33
N PHE A 58 8.66 9.18 -14.33
CA PHE A 58 8.68 10.62 -14.23
C PHE A 58 9.79 11.19 -15.14
N ALA A 59 9.68 12.47 -15.49
CA ALA A 59 10.70 13.17 -16.26
C ALA A 59 11.72 13.81 -15.31
N PHE A 60 13.01 13.59 -15.57
CA PHE A 60 14.11 14.23 -14.85
C PHE A 60 14.96 15.07 -15.83
N PRO A 61 15.36 16.30 -15.46
CA PRO A 61 16.18 17.15 -16.32
C PRO A 61 17.43 16.42 -16.81
N ILE A 62 17.81 16.63 -18.06
CA ILE A 62 18.98 16.04 -18.73
C ILE A 62 18.84 14.52 -18.97
N VAL A 63 18.36 13.74 -17.97
CA VAL A 63 18.25 12.27 -18.06
C VAL A 63 17.03 11.85 -18.88
N GLY A 64 15.95 12.67 -18.87
CA GLY A 64 14.70 12.36 -19.56
C GLY A 64 13.76 11.47 -18.72
N GLU A 65 13.10 10.50 -19.35
CA GLU A 65 12.11 9.62 -18.72
C GLU A 65 12.77 8.53 -17.88
N VAL A 66 12.44 8.49 -16.60
CA VAL A 66 13.03 7.56 -15.62
C VAL A 66 11.96 6.67 -15.04
N GLN A 67 12.18 5.36 -15.04
CA GLN A 67 11.34 4.39 -14.33
C GLN A 67 11.58 4.51 -12.83
N ALA A 68 10.50 4.71 -12.05
CA ALA A 68 10.56 4.80 -10.60
C ALA A 68 9.71 3.74 -9.90
N ALA A 69 8.50 3.47 -10.40
CA ALA A 69 7.63 2.47 -9.78
C ALA A 69 8.29 1.09 -9.77
N GLY A 70 8.19 0.42 -8.60
CA GLY A 70 8.83 -0.87 -8.33
C GLY A 70 10.28 -0.77 -7.85
N LEU A 71 10.90 0.41 -7.84
CA LEU A 71 12.25 0.62 -7.31
C LEU A 71 12.18 1.15 -5.88
N SER A 72 13.19 0.82 -5.07
CA SER A 72 13.42 1.54 -3.83
C SER A 72 14.05 2.92 -4.11
N THR A 73 14.03 3.83 -3.13
CA THR A 73 14.69 5.13 -3.25
C THR A 73 16.19 5.00 -3.50
N GLY A 74 16.81 3.96 -2.91
CA GLY A 74 18.23 3.63 -3.14
C GLY A 74 18.49 3.22 -4.58
N GLN A 75 17.69 2.29 -5.11
CA GLN A 75 17.80 1.84 -6.50
C GLN A 75 17.55 2.98 -7.48
N LEU A 76 16.54 3.82 -7.24
CA LEU A 76 16.27 4.99 -8.08
C LEU A 76 17.43 6.00 -8.03
N THR A 77 18.06 6.18 -6.85
CA THR A 77 19.24 7.02 -6.71
C THR A 77 20.39 6.53 -7.60
N ASP A 78 20.60 5.22 -7.67
CA ASP A 78 21.66 4.65 -8.53
C ASP A 78 21.32 4.80 -10.03
N VAL A 79 20.05 4.67 -10.40
CA VAL A 79 19.58 4.92 -11.78
C VAL A 79 19.86 6.36 -12.18
N LEU A 80 19.51 7.34 -11.32
CA LEU A 80 19.76 8.75 -11.61
C LEU A 80 21.26 9.10 -11.65
N LYS A 81 22.05 8.56 -10.71
CA LYS A 81 23.52 8.73 -10.76
C LYS A 81 24.11 8.23 -12.07
N LYS A 82 23.67 7.06 -12.54
CA LYS A 82 24.10 6.50 -13.81
C LYS A 82 23.70 7.38 -14.98
N GLY A 83 22.45 7.86 -15.02
CA GLY A 83 21.98 8.75 -16.10
C GLY A 83 22.68 10.11 -16.13
N LEU A 84 23.09 10.62 -14.95
CA LEU A 84 23.81 11.89 -14.84
C LEU A 84 25.32 11.76 -15.07
N SER A 85 25.89 10.57 -14.99
CA SER A 85 27.36 10.36 -15.06
C SER A 85 28.00 10.80 -16.37
N ASP A 86 27.22 10.86 -17.46
CA ASP A 86 27.69 11.35 -18.77
C ASP A 86 27.83 12.88 -18.80
N TYR A 87 27.18 13.58 -17.88
CA TYR A 87 27.12 15.05 -17.83
C TYR A 87 27.83 15.62 -16.59
N ILE A 88 27.81 14.90 -15.49
CA ILE A 88 28.31 15.33 -14.18
C ILE A 88 29.27 14.28 -13.63
N LYS A 89 30.46 14.71 -13.26
CA LYS A 89 31.46 13.84 -12.64
C LYS A 89 31.05 13.55 -11.18
N ASP A 90 30.88 12.27 -10.83
CA ASP A 90 30.55 11.79 -9.47
C ASP A 90 29.31 12.47 -8.87
N PRO A 91 28.12 12.39 -9.53
CA PRO A 91 26.93 13.09 -9.09
C PRO A 91 26.44 12.57 -7.73
N LYS A 92 26.15 13.48 -6.80
CA LYS A 92 25.58 13.16 -5.48
C LYS A 92 24.09 13.47 -5.53
N VAL A 93 23.28 12.42 -5.61
CA VAL A 93 21.80 12.49 -5.73
C VAL A 93 21.17 12.12 -4.40
N SER A 94 20.20 12.91 -3.97
CA SER A 94 19.32 12.63 -2.83
C SER A 94 17.86 12.53 -3.30
N ILE A 95 17.14 11.51 -2.82
CA ILE A 95 15.73 11.30 -3.14
C ILE A 95 14.98 11.14 -1.83
N ASN A 96 13.91 11.93 -1.66
CA ASN A 96 12.98 11.80 -0.54
C ASN A 96 11.57 11.63 -1.09
N ILE A 97 10.74 10.87 -0.38
CA ILE A 97 9.32 10.77 -0.66
C ILE A 97 8.63 11.94 0.06
N ALA A 98 8.11 12.90 -0.71
CA ALA A 98 7.38 14.05 -0.19
C ALA A 98 5.96 13.66 0.21
N LYS A 99 5.28 12.83 -0.61
CA LYS A 99 3.95 12.30 -0.32
C LYS A 99 3.86 10.85 -0.80
N LEU A 100 3.31 10.00 0.03
CA LEU A 100 2.98 8.63 -0.35
C LEU A 100 1.69 8.60 -1.14
N HIS A 101 1.62 7.71 -2.13
CA HIS A 101 0.37 7.40 -2.81
C HIS A 101 -0.67 6.90 -1.80
N THR A 102 -1.91 7.38 -1.94
CA THR A 102 -3.04 6.91 -1.17
C THR A 102 -4.04 6.18 -2.07
N THR A 103 -4.58 5.09 -1.57
CA THR A 103 -5.64 4.35 -2.24
C THR A 103 -6.97 4.69 -1.60
N ARG A 104 -7.92 5.20 -2.38
CA ARG A 104 -9.29 5.46 -1.92
C ARG A 104 -10.11 4.19 -2.00
N VAL A 105 -10.68 3.77 -0.87
CA VAL A 105 -11.56 2.61 -0.79
C VAL A 105 -12.85 2.99 -0.08
N TYR A 106 -13.92 2.28 -0.40
CA TYR A 106 -15.21 2.46 0.26
C TYR A 106 -15.46 1.27 1.18
N VAL A 107 -15.68 1.54 2.47
CA VAL A 107 -16.03 0.50 3.46
C VAL A 107 -17.45 0.74 3.91
N LEU A 108 -18.34 -0.19 3.57
CA LEU A 108 -19.79 0.01 3.68
C LEU A 108 -20.47 -1.16 4.40
N GLY A 109 -21.69 -0.91 4.89
CA GLY A 109 -22.52 -1.91 5.56
C GLY A 109 -22.26 -1.99 7.06
N GLU A 110 -22.16 -3.18 7.60
CA GLU A 110 -22.07 -3.46 9.04
C GLU A 110 -20.64 -3.25 9.58
N VAL A 111 -20.16 -2.02 9.48
CA VAL A 111 -18.89 -1.52 10.07
C VAL A 111 -19.19 -0.40 11.05
N ALA A 112 -18.25 -0.09 11.93
CA ALA A 112 -18.47 0.94 12.95
C ALA A 112 -18.68 2.32 12.33
N LYS A 113 -17.91 2.66 11.28
CA LYS A 113 -18.00 3.93 10.57
C LYS A 113 -17.99 3.66 9.06
N PRO A 114 -19.16 3.50 8.40
CA PRO A 114 -19.21 3.38 6.95
C PRO A 114 -18.76 4.67 6.27
N GLY A 115 -17.99 4.56 5.19
CA GLY A 115 -17.52 5.73 4.46
C GLY A 115 -16.42 5.43 3.45
N MET A 116 -15.87 6.50 2.88
CA MET A 116 -14.66 6.48 2.07
C MET A 116 -13.44 6.64 2.96
N TYR A 117 -12.39 5.89 2.66
CA TYR A 117 -11.11 5.93 3.37
C TYR A 117 -9.96 6.06 2.39
N GLU A 118 -9.01 6.90 2.72
CA GLU A 118 -7.72 6.97 2.07
C GLU A 118 -6.73 6.14 2.87
N LEU A 119 -6.21 5.10 2.24
CA LEU A 119 -5.25 4.17 2.84
C LEU A 119 -3.86 4.52 2.33
N GLU A 120 -2.93 4.73 3.26
CA GLU A 120 -1.51 4.92 2.96
C GLU A 120 -0.75 3.59 3.05
N LYS A 121 0.25 3.40 2.21
CA LYS A 121 1.14 2.24 2.18
C LYS A 121 0.45 0.93 1.78
N GLN A 122 0.42 -0.07 2.66
CA GLN A 122 -0.19 -1.37 2.35
C GLN A 122 -1.71 -1.26 2.34
N HIS A 123 -2.31 -1.41 1.18
CA HIS A 123 -3.74 -1.22 0.95
C HIS A 123 -4.42 -2.58 0.89
N ASN A 124 -4.77 -3.15 2.04
CA ASN A 124 -5.44 -4.44 2.08
C ASN A 124 -6.77 -4.39 2.84
N LEU A 125 -7.50 -5.50 2.80
CA LEU A 125 -8.81 -5.61 3.43
C LEU A 125 -8.78 -5.30 4.94
N LEU A 126 -7.76 -5.77 5.67
CA LEU A 126 -7.68 -5.55 7.12
C LEU A 126 -7.38 -4.09 7.44
N ASP A 127 -6.58 -3.40 6.63
CA ASP A 127 -6.30 -1.97 6.81
C ASP A 127 -7.59 -1.16 6.62
N ALA A 128 -8.36 -1.46 5.58
CA ALA A 128 -9.64 -0.82 5.32
C ALA A 128 -10.64 -1.05 6.46
N LEU A 129 -10.72 -2.27 6.99
CA LEU A 129 -11.58 -2.57 8.14
C LEU A 129 -11.09 -1.88 9.40
N GLY A 130 -9.79 -1.80 9.62
CA GLY A 130 -9.17 -1.09 10.75
C GLY A 130 -9.52 0.40 10.70
N ALA A 131 -9.36 1.05 9.54
CA ALA A 131 -9.71 2.46 9.33
C ALA A 131 -11.21 2.72 9.59
N ALA A 132 -12.09 1.79 9.19
CA ALA A 132 -13.54 1.87 9.43
C ALA A 132 -13.95 1.55 10.88
N GLY A 133 -12.99 1.30 11.79
CA GLY A 133 -13.26 0.95 13.19
C GLY A 133 -13.77 -0.48 13.37
N SER A 134 -13.45 -1.37 12.43
CA SER A 134 -13.85 -2.77 12.40
C SER A 134 -15.36 -2.99 12.14
N TYR A 135 -15.81 -4.21 12.25
CA TYR A 135 -17.18 -4.61 11.96
C TYR A 135 -18.09 -4.55 13.19
N THR A 136 -19.41 -4.42 12.97
CA THR A 136 -20.41 -4.50 14.05
C THR A 136 -20.70 -5.96 14.43
N GLN A 137 -21.38 -6.16 15.55
CA GLN A 137 -21.84 -7.50 15.97
C GLN A 137 -22.82 -8.15 14.98
N LYS A 138 -23.52 -7.33 14.20
CA LYS A 138 -24.49 -7.78 13.18
C LYS A 138 -23.85 -8.23 11.88
N ALA A 139 -22.54 -7.98 11.69
CA ALA A 139 -21.85 -8.30 10.46
C ALA A 139 -21.78 -9.79 10.17
N ALA A 140 -22.09 -10.18 8.95
CA ALA A 140 -21.94 -11.55 8.45
C ALA A 140 -20.47 -11.84 8.10
N LYS A 141 -19.62 -12.01 9.12
CA LYS A 141 -18.14 -12.13 9.06
C LYS A 141 -17.64 -13.20 8.08
N LYS A 142 -18.43 -14.23 7.78
CA LYS A 142 -18.10 -15.30 6.82
C LYS A 142 -18.41 -14.92 5.37
N LYS A 143 -18.99 -13.75 5.13
CA LYS A 143 -19.44 -13.29 3.81
C LYS A 143 -19.23 -11.79 3.67
N VAL A 144 -17.96 -11.39 3.68
CA VAL A 144 -17.53 -10.05 3.32
C VAL A 144 -17.28 -10.03 1.82
N TYR A 145 -17.59 -8.94 1.18
CA TYR A 145 -17.47 -8.79 -0.27
C TYR A 145 -16.50 -7.66 -0.61
N ILE A 146 -15.58 -7.95 -1.52
CA ILE A 146 -14.75 -6.94 -2.17
C ILE A 146 -15.27 -6.81 -3.60
N ILE A 147 -15.67 -5.60 -3.97
CA ILE A 147 -16.16 -5.27 -5.29
C ILE A 147 -15.12 -4.42 -5.95
N ARG A 148 -14.51 -4.93 -7.00
CA ARG A 148 -13.51 -4.20 -7.77
C ARG A 148 -14.18 -3.11 -8.60
N LYS A 149 -13.57 -1.94 -8.66
CA LYS A 149 -14.06 -0.83 -9.48
C LYS A 149 -14.29 -1.25 -10.93
N ASP A 150 -13.38 -2.03 -11.50
CA ASP A 150 -13.39 -2.44 -12.90
C ASP A 150 -14.14 -3.78 -13.15
N GLN A 151 -14.53 -4.50 -12.08
CA GLN A 151 -15.20 -5.82 -12.16
C GLN A 151 -16.37 -5.91 -11.18
N THR A 152 -17.36 -5.03 -11.35
CA THR A 152 -18.51 -4.95 -10.44
C THR A 152 -19.46 -6.17 -10.50
N SER A 153 -19.38 -6.98 -11.57
CA SER A 153 -20.26 -8.14 -11.78
C SER A 153 -19.90 -9.37 -10.94
N THR A 154 -18.66 -9.48 -10.44
CA THR A 154 -18.17 -10.67 -9.73
C THR A 154 -17.47 -10.27 -8.43
N PRO A 155 -18.21 -10.01 -7.33
CA PRO A 155 -17.60 -9.69 -6.04
C PRO A 155 -16.75 -10.83 -5.51
N ILE A 156 -15.57 -10.50 -4.99
CA ILE A 156 -14.71 -11.44 -4.28
C ILE A 156 -15.32 -11.66 -2.89
N LYS A 157 -15.61 -12.90 -2.56
CA LYS A 157 -16.16 -13.26 -1.24
C LYS A 157 -15.04 -13.66 -0.29
N VAL A 158 -14.98 -13.01 0.85
CA VAL A 158 -13.99 -13.24 1.90
C VAL A 158 -14.64 -13.78 3.16
N ASN A 159 -13.99 -14.72 3.82
CA ASN A 159 -14.36 -15.20 5.13
C ASN A 159 -13.35 -14.68 6.17
N LEU A 160 -13.72 -13.61 6.88
CA LEU A 160 -12.85 -13.02 7.91
C LEU A 160 -12.51 -14.00 9.04
N MET A 161 -13.37 -14.99 9.33
CA MET A 161 -13.10 -15.97 10.37
C MET A 161 -11.89 -16.85 10.03
N ASN A 162 -11.63 -17.10 8.73
CA ASN A 162 -10.43 -17.83 8.32
C ASN A 162 -9.16 -17.04 8.65
N ILE A 163 -9.20 -15.72 8.50
CA ILE A 163 -8.06 -14.86 8.85
C ILE A 163 -7.82 -14.90 10.37
N TRP A 164 -8.87 -14.70 11.18
CA TRP A 164 -8.72 -14.59 12.64
C TRP A 164 -8.53 -15.90 13.37
N GLU A 165 -9.25 -16.94 12.97
CA GLU A 165 -9.19 -18.23 13.66
C GLU A 165 -8.03 -19.11 13.16
N LYS A 166 -7.66 -18.99 11.87
CA LYS A 166 -6.68 -19.85 11.23
C LYS A 166 -5.40 -19.13 10.81
N GLY A 167 -5.35 -17.79 10.91
CA GLY A 167 -4.22 -17.01 10.40
C GLY A 167 -4.09 -17.04 8.87
N ASP A 168 -5.17 -17.38 8.14
CA ASP A 168 -5.16 -17.48 6.68
C ASP A 168 -5.12 -16.10 6.02
N MET A 169 -3.91 -15.56 5.90
CA MET A 169 -3.66 -14.26 5.29
C MET A 169 -3.86 -14.25 3.77
N THR A 170 -4.08 -15.39 3.13
CA THR A 170 -4.36 -15.44 1.67
C THR A 170 -5.67 -14.73 1.32
N GLN A 171 -6.56 -14.55 2.29
CA GLN A 171 -7.82 -13.81 2.12
C GLN A 171 -7.71 -12.32 2.48
N ASN A 172 -6.55 -11.84 2.90
CA ASN A 172 -6.28 -10.42 3.10
C ASN A 172 -5.90 -9.76 1.77
N TYR A 173 -6.88 -9.64 0.88
CA TYR A 173 -6.69 -9.13 -0.48
C TYR A 173 -6.22 -7.69 -0.48
N ALA A 174 -5.25 -7.38 -1.35
CA ALA A 174 -4.89 -6.01 -1.67
C ALA A 174 -6.08 -5.29 -2.31
N LEU A 175 -6.29 -4.03 -1.95
CA LEU A 175 -7.36 -3.18 -2.47
C LEU A 175 -6.79 -2.17 -3.46
N GLY A 176 -7.53 -1.92 -4.52
CA GLY A 176 -7.22 -0.89 -5.52
C GLY A 176 -8.06 0.37 -5.32
N ASN A 177 -7.67 1.42 -6.02
CA ASN A 177 -8.37 2.71 -5.97
C ASN A 177 -9.81 2.59 -6.50
N GLY A 178 -10.77 2.94 -5.64
CA GLY A 178 -12.20 2.85 -5.94
C GLY A 178 -12.85 1.51 -5.62
N ASP A 179 -12.12 0.57 -5.01
CA ASP A 179 -12.68 -0.70 -4.54
C ASP A 179 -13.67 -0.48 -3.38
N VAL A 180 -14.66 -1.35 -3.31
CA VAL A 180 -15.68 -1.34 -2.26
C VAL A 180 -15.55 -2.59 -1.41
N VAL A 181 -15.36 -2.42 -0.11
CA VAL A 181 -15.47 -3.47 0.91
C VAL A 181 -16.86 -3.39 1.53
N TYR A 182 -17.66 -4.43 1.35
CA TYR A 182 -19.04 -4.45 1.83
C TYR A 182 -19.27 -5.58 2.83
N LEU A 183 -19.75 -5.22 4.02
CA LEU A 183 -20.16 -6.15 5.07
C LEU A 183 -21.67 -6.10 5.24
N SER A 184 -22.37 -7.15 4.84
CA SER A 184 -23.82 -7.23 5.05
C SER A 184 -24.17 -7.85 6.41
N GLY A 185 -25.34 -7.53 6.96
CA GLY A 185 -25.83 -8.16 8.19
C GLY A 185 -26.36 -9.59 7.99
N ASN A 186 -26.68 -10.00 6.75
CA ASN A 186 -27.29 -11.31 6.44
C ASN A 186 -26.47 -12.14 5.42
N GLY A 187 -25.28 -11.66 5.04
CA GLY A 187 -24.41 -12.30 4.07
C GLY A 187 -24.94 -12.30 2.64
N LYS A 188 -25.88 -11.43 2.30
CA LYS A 188 -26.39 -11.17 0.96
C LYS A 188 -26.02 -9.75 0.55
N ILE A 189 -25.73 -9.57 -0.72
CA ILE A 189 -25.51 -8.27 -1.36
C ILE A 189 -26.72 -7.90 -2.19
N ARG A 190 -27.18 -6.67 -2.08
CA ARG A 190 -28.12 -6.04 -3.00
C ARG A 190 -27.44 -4.80 -3.60
N PHE A 191 -26.75 -5.03 -4.71
CA PHE A 191 -25.88 -4.03 -5.31
C PHE A 191 -26.59 -2.68 -5.55
N ALA A 192 -27.82 -2.72 -6.07
CA ALA A 192 -28.58 -1.52 -6.37
C ALA A 192 -28.99 -0.71 -5.13
N SER A 193 -29.33 -1.37 -4.01
CA SER A 193 -29.74 -0.68 -2.79
C SER A 193 -28.59 -0.38 -1.82
N ASP A 194 -27.60 -1.26 -1.80
CA ASP A 194 -26.58 -1.23 -0.74
C ASP A 194 -25.31 -0.50 -1.19
N ILE A 195 -25.04 -0.43 -2.50
CA ILE A 195 -23.75 0.04 -3.03
C ILE A 195 -23.92 1.21 -4.02
N LEU A 196 -24.83 1.12 -4.99
CA LEU A 196 -25.04 2.17 -6.00
C LEU A 196 -25.25 3.58 -5.42
N PRO A 197 -26.03 3.78 -4.33
CA PRO A 197 -26.23 5.12 -3.78
C PRO A 197 -24.93 5.77 -3.31
N TRP A 198 -23.98 4.99 -2.79
CA TRP A 198 -22.69 5.50 -2.31
C TRP A 198 -21.76 5.83 -3.47
N ILE A 199 -21.71 4.98 -4.50
CA ILE A 199 -20.89 5.22 -5.68
C ILE A 199 -21.41 6.46 -6.44
N SER A 200 -22.72 6.60 -6.63
CA SER A 200 -23.32 7.73 -7.34
C SER A 200 -23.16 9.05 -6.60
N ALA A 201 -23.28 9.06 -5.27
CA ALA A 201 -23.05 10.25 -4.44
C ALA A 201 -21.61 10.74 -4.59
N THR A 202 -20.64 9.85 -4.64
CA THR A 202 -19.21 10.20 -4.74
C THR A 202 -18.84 10.70 -6.13
N TYR A 203 -19.47 10.18 -7.19
CA TYR A 203 -19.30 10.72 -8.54
C TYR A 203 -19.82 12.15 -8.69
N GLN A 204 -20.83 12.53 -7.90
CA GLN A 204 -21.34 13.90 -7.90
C GLN A 204 -20.44 14.87 -7.12
N ILE A 205 -19.82 14.42 -6.03
CA ILE A 205 -18.90 15.25 -5.23
C ILE A 205 -17.63 15.57 -6.04
N ASN A 206 -17.02 14.61 -6.69
CA ASN A 206 -15.81 14.85 -7.51
C ASN A 206 -16.07 15.79 -8.70
N ARG A 207 -17.31 15.91 -9.18
CA ARG A 207 -17.66 16.79 -10.28
C ARG A 207 -17.84 18.26 -9.85
N ILE A 208 -17.96 18.50 -8.53
CA ILE A 208 -18.08 19.83 -7.94
C ILE A 208 -16.71 20.39 -7.57
N GLU A 209 -15.73 19.53 -7.28
CA GLU A 209 -14.36 19.95 -6.95
C GLU A 209 -13.48 20.22 -8.20
N ASP A 210 -13.87 19.71 -9.39
CA ASP A 210 -13.17 19.95 -10.66
C ASP A 210 -13.73 21.14 -11.47
N ASN A 211 -14.62 21.95 -10.92
CA ASN A 211 -15.14 23.20 -11.47
C ASN A 211 -14.80 24.37 -10.55
#